data_ef289d65658eec8fce97a4e47682238c
#
_entry.id   ef289d65658eec8fce97a4e47682238c
#
_cell.length_a   1.000
_cell.length_b   1.000
_cell.length_c   1.000
_cell.angle_alpha   90.00
_cell.angle_beta   90.00
_cell.angle_gamma   90.00
#
_symmetry.space_group_name_H-M   'P 1'
#
loop_
_entity.id
_entity.type
_entity.pdbx_description
1 polymer ?
#
loop_
_entity_poly.entity_id
_entity_poly.type
_entity_poly.pdbx_seq_one_letter_code
_entity_poly.pdbx_strand_id
1 'polypeptide(L)'
;MMRIVSIAVVFLLGGCQIDPYTHSPTWTGTDWYDAGIEDAIAGVAIKDNETLSDTYNDPEVDRPQYLKGYTEGQRKTCEQGFVFARGMAGKSFPASCDTVENAGQLHDAWQKGADKNASSMRLN
;
A
#
# COMPACT_ATOMS: atom_id res chain seq x y z
N MET A 1 20.71 20.50 42.22
CA MET A 1 20.34 21.38 41.19
C MET A 1 20.49 20.84 39.82
N MET A 2 21.61 20.38 39.47
CA MET A 2 21.77 19.96 38.15
C MET A 2 21.01 18.73 37.82
N ARG A 3 20.56 18.02 38.75
CA ARG A 3 19.80 16.82 38.47
C ARG A 3 18.54 17.10 37.69
N ILE A 4 18.09 18.28 37.77
CA ILE A 4 16.87 18.63 37.07
C ILE A 4 16.99 18.48 35.60
N VAL A 5 18.16 18.71 35.12
CA VAL A 5 18.40 18.65 33.71
C VAL A 5 18.16 17.26 33.13
N SER A 6 18.51 16.28 33.91
CA SER A 6 18.37 14.94 33.41
C SER A 6 16.93 14.58 33.12
N ILE A 7 16.06 15.15 33.85
CA ILE A 7 14.68 14.83 33.68
C ILE A 7 14.18 15.27 32.33
N ALA A 8 14.64 16.42 31.94
CA ALA A 8 14.17 16.94 30.66
C ALA A 8 14.50 16.00 29.52
N VAL A 9 15.57 15.30 29.65
CA VAL A 9 15.98 14.41 28.62
C VAL A 9 14.99 13.29 28.42
N VAL A 10 14.41 12.87 29.49
CA VAL A 10 13.47 11.78 29.42
C VAL A 10 12.30 12.09 28.53
N PHE A 11 11.89 13.31 28.53
CA PHE A 11 10.75 13.67 27.72
C PHE A 11 11.00 13.54 26.26
N LEU A 12 12.20 13.80 25.87
CA LEU A 12 12.52 13.69 24.48
C LEU A 12 12.31 12.30 23.98
N LEU A 13 12.53 11.36 24.87
CA LEU A 13 12.31 9.98 24.48
C LEU A 13 10.86 9.70 24.26
N GLY A 14 10.03 10.39 24.98
CA GLY A 14 8.62 10.17 24.81
C GLY A 14 8.17 10.48 23.42
N GLY A 15 8.82 11.39 22.76
CA GLY A 15 8.44 11.72 21.42
C GLY A 15 8.69 10.62 20.44
N CYS A 16 9.49 9.67 20.79
CA CYS A 16 9.79 8.59 19.89
C CYS A 16 8.70 7.56 19.79
N GLN A 17 7.67 7.76 20.55
CA GLN A 17 6.58 6.82 20.51
C GLN A 17 5.83 6.81 19.23
N ILE A 18 5.94 7.85 18.48
CA ILE A 18 5.24 7.90 17.23
C ILE A 18 5.83 6.86 16.31
N ASP A 19 5.00 5.95 15.92
CA ASP A 19 5.42 4.85 15.07
C ASP A 19 5.24 5.25 13.62
N PRO A 20 6.31 5.39 12.88
CA PRO A 20 6.18 5.82 11.47
C PRO A 20 5.60 4.75 10.57
N TYR A 21 5.48 3.55 11.06
CA TYR A 21 4.97 2.47 10.22
C TYR A 21 3.47 2.30 10.31
N THR A 22 2.84 3.00 11.21
CA THR A 22 1.41 2.85 11.34
C THR A 22 0.72 4.09 10.83
N HIS A 23 -0.50 3.90 10.38
CA HIS A 23 -1.32 5.02 9.97
C HIS A 23 -2.22 5.38 11.12
N SER A 24 -1.61 5.88 12.15
CA SER A 24 -2.36 6.23 13.35
C SER A 24 -3.39 7.30 13.03
N PRO A 25 -4.54 7.23 13.65
CA PRO A 25 -5.53 8.28 13.46
C PRO A 25 -4.96 9.62 13.91
N THR A 26 -5.25 10.63 13.15
CA THR A 26 -4.84 11.98 13.50
C THR A 26 -5.99 12.63 14.24
N TRP A 27 -5.86 13.94 14.51
CA TRP A 27 -6.95 14.67 15.12
C TRP A 27 -8.22 14.59 14.30
N THR A 28 -8.06 14.48 13.00
CA THR A 28 -9.19 14.44 12.09
C THR A 28 -9.51 13.02 11.62
N GLY A 29 -8.81 12.04 12.19
CA GLY A 29 -9.05 10.66 11.82
C GLY A 29 -8.04 10.17 10.81
N THR A 30 -8.30 8.98 10.30
CA THR A 30 -7.43 8.35 9.33
C THR A 30 -7.61 8.98 7.95
N ASP A 31 -6.53 9.12 7.22
CA ASP A 31 -6.62 9.59 5.83
C ASP A 31 -7.00 8.41 4.96
N TRP A 32 -8.30 8.22 4.79
CA TRP A 32 -8.81 7.06 4.07
C TRP A 32 -8.51 7.11 2.58
N TYR A 33 -8.41 8.30 2.01
CA TYR A 33 -8.03 8.43 0.62
C TYR A 33 -6.61 7.90 0.40
N ASP A 34 -5.71 8.30 1.26
CA ASP A 34 -4.33 7.84 1.17
C ASP A 34 -4.24 6.34 1.42
N ALA A 35 -5.04 5.83 2.34
CA ALA A 35 -5.07 4.40 2.60
C ALA A 35 -5.43 3.62 1.34
N GLY A 36 -6.39 4.14 0.58
CA GLY A 36 -6.78 3.49 -0.66
C GLY A 36 -5.67 3.50 -1.69
N ILE A 37 -5.00 4.63 -1.83
CA ILE A 37 -3.90 4.74 -2.77
C ILE A 37 -2.82 3.71 -2.42
N GLU A 38 -2.48 3.61 -1.16
CA GLU A 38 -1.42 2.71 -0.73
C GLU A 38 -1.78 1.25 -0.99
N ASP A 39 -3.02 0.88 -0.72
CA ASP A 39 -3.44 -0.49 -0.96
C ASP A 39 -3.37 -0.86 -2.43
N ALA A 40 -3.82 0.04 -3.29
CA ALA A 40 -3.79 -0.24 -4.72
C ALA A 40 -2.36 -0.34 -5.24
N ILE A 41 -1.50 0.56 -4.79
CA ILE A 41 -0.10 0.54 -5.23
C ILE A 41 0.60 -0.71 -4.72
N ALA A 42 0.26 -1.13 -3.52
CA ALA A 42 0.84 -2.34 -2.96
C ALA A 42 0.35 -3.60 -3.67
N GLY A 43 -0.67 -3.47 -4.50
CA GLY A 43 -1.17 -4.61 -5.26
C GLY A 43 -2.16 -5.48 -4.51
N VAL A 44 -2.71 -4.98 -3.40
CA VAL A 44 -3.66 -5.77 -2.63
C VAL A 44 -5.09 -5.45 -3.06
N ALA A 45 -5.98 -6.41 -2.85
CA ALA A 45 -7.38 -6.24 -3.20
C ALA A 45 -8.04 -5.26 -2.25
N ILE A 46 -9.17 -4.71 -2.69
CA ILE A 46 -9.95 -3.81 -1.86
C ILE A 46 -10.30 -4.51 -0.55
N LYS A 47 -10.07 -3.84 0.55
CA LYS A 47 -10.38 -4.38 1.87
C LYS A 47 -11.79 -3.99 2.27
N ASP A 48 -12.41 -4.85 3.07
CA ASP A 48 -13.72 -4.49 3.60
C ASP A 48 -13.56 -3.57 4.80
N ASN A 49 -14.68 -3.02 5.26
CA ASN A 49 -14.65 -2.04 6.33
C ASN A 49 -14.09 -2.59 7.62
N GLU A 50 -14.41 -3.83 7.92
CA GLU A 50 -13.91 -4.44 9.15
C GLU A 50 -12.41 -4.54 9.13
N THR A 51 -11.86 -4.99 8.01
CA THR A 51 -10.41 -5.11 7.87
C THR A 51 -9.74 -3.75 7.96
N LEU A 52 -10.34 -2.74 7.32
CA LEU A 52 -9.80 -1.39 7.38
C LEU A 52 -9.81 -0.85 8.79
N SER A 53 -10.92 -1.05 9.48
CA SER A 53 -11.04 -0.60 10.86
C SER A 53 -9.95 -1.23 11.73
N ASP A 54 -9.73 -2.51 11.55
CA ASP A 54 -8.72 -3.21 12.33
C ASP A 54 -7.32 -2.78 11.98
N THR A 55 -7.06 -2.65 10.68
CA THR A 55 -5.73 -2.29 10.20
C THR A 55 -5.29 -0.92 10.70
N TYR A 56 -6.21 0.03 10.69
CA TYR A 56 -5.88 1.40 11.06
C TYR A 56 -6.31 1.76 12.47
N ASN A 57 -6.89 0.79 13.17
CA ASN A 57 -7.37 1.01 14.53
C ASN A 57 -8.30 2.22 14.58
N ASP A 58 -9.22 2.28 13.64
CA ASP A 58 -10.15 3.40 13.50
C ASP A 58 -11.50 2.85 13.07
N PRO A 59 -12.50 2.89 13.96
CA PRO A 59 -13.80 2.32 13.63
C PRO A 59 -14.61 3.14 12.65
N GLU A 60 -14.19 4.37 12.37
CA GLU A 60 -14.95 5.24 11.50
C GLU A 60 -14.35 5.24 10.10
N VAL A 61 -14.67 4.22 9.36
CA VAL A 61 -14.14 4.05 8.00
C VAL A 61 -14.92 4.92 7.03
N ASP A 62 -14.21 5.79 6.31
CA ASP A 62 -14.82 6.58 5.25
C ASP A 62 -14.63 5.81 3.96
N ARG A 63 -15.52 4.87 3.69
CA ARG A 63 -15.36 4.02 2.54
C ARG A 63 -15.33 4.77 1.21
N PRO A 64 -16.21 5.77 0.98
CA PRO A 64 -16.12 6.50 -0.28
C PRO A 64 -14.74 7.12 -0.52
N GLN A 65 -14.12 7.66 0.51
CA GLN A 65 -12.78 8.23 0.35
C GLN A 65 -11.74 7.14 0.09
N TYR A 66 -11.85 6.02 0.79
CA TYR A 66 -10.96 4.91 0.57
C TYR A 66 -11.05 4.41 -0.87
N LEU A 67 -12.26 4.28 -1.39
CA LEU A 67 -12.45 3.79 -2.75
C LEU A 67 -11.93 4.78 -3.78
N LYS A 68 -12.08 6.08 -3.52
CA LYS A 68 -11.52 7.09 -4.42
C LYS A 68 -10.01 6.99 -4.47
N GLY A 69 -9.40 6.83 -3.31
CA GLY A 69 -7.95 6.68 -3.25
C GLY A 69 -7.52 5.42 -3.95
N TYR A 70 -8.25 4.33 -3.74
CA TYR A 70 -7.93 3.06 -4.37
C TYR A 70 -7.95 3.20 -5.89
N THR A 71 -8.97 3.87 -6.42
CA THR A 71 -9.06 4.12 -7.86
C THR A 71 -7.86 4.93 -8.35
N GLU A 72 -7.47 5.92 -7.59
CA GLU A 72 -6.32 6.73 -7.96
C GLU A 72 -5.04 5.89 -7.96
N GLY A 73 -4.89 5.02 -6.97
CA GLY A 73 -3.73 4.13 -6.91
C GLY A 73 -3.72 3.16 -8.07
N GLN A 74 -4.90 2.65 -8.44
CA GLN A 74 -5.01 1.76 -9.60
C GLN A 74 -4.54 2.47 -10.86
N ARG A 75 -4.93 3.73 -11.01
CA ARG A 75 -4.55 4.50 -12.18
C ARG A 75 -3.05 4.64 -12.30
N LYS A 76 -2.37 4.74 -11.18
CA LYS A 76 -0.93 4.88 -11.17
C LYS A 76 -0.19 3.56 -11.38
N THR A 77 -0.79 2.49 -10.97
CA THR A 77 -0.13 1.19 -10.88
C THR A 77 -0.51 0.23 -11.99
N CYS A 78 -1.75 0.31 -12.46
CA CYS A 78 -2.24 -0.67 -13.41
C CYS A 78 -1.95 -0.24 -14.83
N GLU A 79 -0.67 -0.27 -15.15
CA GLU A 79 -0.16 0.05 -16.48
C GLU A 79 0.65 -1.12 -16.98
N GLN A 80 0.67 -1.27 -18.30
CA GLN A 80 1.33 -2.43 -18.90
C GLN A 80 2.80 -2.53 -18.51
N GLY A 81 3.50 -1.42 -18.56
CA GLY A 81 4.92 -1.41 -18.19
C GLY A 81 5.16 -1.81 -16.76
N PHE A 82 4.31 -1.34 -15.88
CA PHE A 82 4.45 -1.64 -14.46
C PHE A 82 4.22 -3.13 -14.19
N VAL A 83 3.13 -3.68 -14.73
CA VAL A 83 2.83 -5.09 -14.47
C VAL A 83 3.82 -6.01 -15.18
N PHE A 84 4.32 -5.59 -16.34
CA PHE A 84 5.36 -6.34 -17.03
C PHE A 84 6.60 -6.44 -16.14
N ALA A 85 6.99 -5.33 -15.55
CA ALA A 85 8.15 -5.30 -14.65
C ALA A 85 7.93 -6.20 -13.44
N ARG A 86 6.70 -6.25 -12.92
CA ARG A 86 6.40 -7.13 -11.80
C ARG A 86 6.58 -8.58 -12.21
N GLY A 87 6.13 -8.93 -13.42
CA GLY A 87 6.31 -10.28 -13.92
C GLY A 87 7.78 -10.62 -14.05
N MET A 88 8.56 -9.69 -14.60
CA MET A 88 9.99 -9.89 -14.74
C MET A 88 10.67 -10.07 -13.39
N ALA A 89 10.16 -9.42 -12.36
CA ALA A 89 10.71 -9.55 -11.02
C ALA A 89 10.26 -10.83 -10.32
N GLY A 90 9.45 -11.64 -10.97
CA GLY A 90 8.97 -12.87 -10.36
C GLY A 90 7.85 -12.66 -9.37
N LYS A 91 7.19 -11.51 -9.42
CA LYS A 91 6.11 -11.20 -8.51
C LYS A 91 4.76 -11.53 -9.14
N SER A 92 3.78 -11.77 -8.29
CA SER A 92 2.45 -12.12 -8.77
C SER A 92 1.78 -10.91 -9.42
N PHE A 93 0.74 -11.19 -10.18
CA PHE A 93 -0.08 -10.13 -10.76
C PHE A 93 -0.75 -9.36 -9.63
N PRO A 94 -0.73 -8.02 -9.67
CA PRO A 94 -1.32 -7.26 -8.56
C PRO A 94 -2.83 -7.42 -8.54
N ALA A 95 -3.34 -7.84 -7.39
CA ALA A 95 -4.78 -8.03 -7.24
C ALA A 95 -5.54 -6.72 -7.45
N SER A 96 -4.90 -5.59 -7.18
CA SER A 96 -5.54 -4.30 -7.37
C SER A 96 -5.82 -4.01 -8.84
N CYS A 97 -5.22 -4.74 -9.75
CA CYS A 97 -5.43 -4.53 -11.18
C CYS A 97 -6.41 -5.51 -11.79
N ASP A 98 -6.98 -6.40 -10.97
CA ASP A 98 -7.96 -7.37 -11.47
C ASP A 98 -9.28 -6.74 -11.86
N THR A 99 -9.60 -5.62 -11.27
CA THR A 99 -10.91 -5.00 -11.45
C THR A 99 -10.93 -3.83 -12.42
N VAL A 100 -9.78 -3.51 -13.02
CA VAL A 100 -9.78 -2.40 -13.96
C VAL A 100 -10.25 -2.89 -15.33
N GLU A 101 -10.66 -1.93 -16.16
CA GLU A 101 -11.28 -2.24 -17.44
C GLU A 101 -10.41 -3.08 -18.36
N ASN A 102 -9.12 -2.76 -18.40
CA ASN A 102 -8.22 -3.45 -19.31
C ASN A 102 -7.41 -4.54 -18.60
N ALA A 103 -8.01 -5.17 -17.58
CA ALA A 103 -7.29 -6.19 -16.81
C ALA A 103 -6.73 -7.30 -17.69
N GLY A 104 -7.45 -7.69 -18.74
CA GLY A 104 -6.97 -8.74 -19.63
C GLY A 104 -5.65 -8.38 -20.29
N GLN A 105 -5.56 -7.15 -20.77
CA GLN A 105 -4.33 -6.68 -21.38
C GLN A 105 -3.19 -6.63 -20.39
N LEU A 106 -3.52 -6.25 -19.14
CA LEU A 106 -2.51 -6.20 -18.10
C LEU A 106 -2.02 -7.59 -17.74
N HIS A 107 -2.92 -8.57 -17.71
CA HIS A 107 -2.51 -9.95 -17.48
C HIS A 107 -1.55 -10.42 -18.56
N ASP A 108 -1.83 -10.07 -19.80
CA ASP A 108 -0.95 -10.45 -20.91
C ASP A 108 0.43 -9.84 -20.74
N ALA A 109 0.48 -8.56 -20.38
CA ALA A 109 1.75 -7.89 -20.19
C ALA A 109 2.54 -8.52 -19.04
N TRP A 110 1.83 -8.80 -17.95
CA TRP A 110 2.46 -9.43 -16.80
C TRP A 110 2.99 -10.81 -17.18
N GLN A 111 2.22 -11.58 -17.93
CA GLN A 111 2.63 -12.91 -18.34
C GLN A 111 3.90 -12.87 -19.17
N LYS A 112 4.00 -11.90 -20.08
CA LYS A 112 5.21 -11.74 -20.85
C LYS A 112 6.42 -11.46 -19.99
N GLY A 113 6.23 -10.66 -18.96
CA GLY A 113 7.30 -10.40 -18.00
C GLY A 113 7.67 -11.66 -17.23
N ALA A 114 6.67 -12.40 -16.79
CA ALA A 114 6.90 -13.63 -16.06
C ALA A 114 7.63 -14.66 -16.94
N ASP A 115 7.28 -14.71 -18.21
CA ASP A 115 7.95 -15.62 -19.14
C ASP A 115 9.42 -15.24 -19.32
N LYS A 116 9.72 -13.97 -19.36
CA LYS A 116 11.10 -13.52 -19.42
C LYS A 116 11.87 -13.89 -18.18
N ASN A 117 11.22 -13.78 -17.04
CA ASN A 117 11.85 -14.18 -15.79
C ASN A 117 12.20 -15.66 -15.82
N ALA A 118 11.26 -16.48 -16.26
CA ALA A 118 11.46 -17.93 -16.33
C ALA A 118 12.57 -18.28 -17.30
N SER A 119 12.61 -17.60 -18.45
CA SER A 119 13.66 -17.83 -19.42
C SER A 119 15.03 -17.51 -18.88
N SER A 120 15.13 -16.38 -18.21
CA SER A 120 16.39 -15.97 -17.59
C SER A 120 16.88 -17.00 -16.60
N MET A 121 15.96 -17.50 -15.79
CA MET A 121 16.34 -18.48 -14.77
C MET A 121 16.80 -19.79 -15.39
N ARG A 122 16.20 -20.15 -16.49
CA ARG A 122 16.60 -21.39 -17.15
C ARG A 122 17.99 -21.29 -17.78
N LEU A 123 18.38 -20.11 -18.18
CA LEU A 123 19.66 -19.90 -18.78
C LEU A 123 20.80 -19.92 -17.76
N ASN A 124 20.47 -19.74 -16.52
CA ASN A 124 21.44 -19.81 -15.46
C ASN A 124 21.50 -21.17 -14.86
#